data_57e66bc57bbf218540d2e7e7c7fe7f5d
#
_entry.id   57e66bc57bbf218540d2e7e7c7fe7f5d
#
_cell.length_a   1.000
_cell.length_b   1.000
_cell.length_c   1.000
_cell.angle_alpha   90.00
_cell.angle_beta   90.00
_cell.angle_gamma   90.00
#
_symmetry.space_group_name_H-M   'P 1'
#
loop_
_entity.id
_entity.type
_entity.pdbx_description
1 polymer ?
#
loop_
_entity_poly.entity_id
_entity_poly.type
_entity_poly.pdbx_seq_one_letter_code
_entity_poly.pdbx_strand_id
1 'polypeptide(L)'
;MYEPTGAVPVKIDVNNSRVSSVTARPSVVRVDTEDLQRKQFELTAYLEGHAASGYREGNVTISPTQIYVSGPVSLVGQISTVGISINVEGADSDMSGTLPIRCYDSNGNEIELDDRITLSRTEAEYSLPILRTKNLTLNFETPSGTVADGYRYTGIESSVNSVEVVGLKSDLAEVSSITIPQSVLNLSGATGDREV
;
A
#
# COMPACT_ATOMS: atom_id res chain seq x y z
N MET A 1 -41.02 -1.17 -18.65
CA MET A 1 -39.67 -1.78 -18.64
C MET A 1 -39.27 -1.89 -20.12
N TYR A 2 -38.36 -1.03 -20.57
CA TYR A 2 -37.89 -1.00 -21.95
C TYR A 2 -36.66 -1.90 -22.02
N GLU A 3 -36.78 -3.05 -22.66
CA GLU A 3 -35.59 -3.88 -22.95
C GLU A 3 -34.91 -3.23 -24.16
N PRO A 4 -33.67 -2.72 -24.05
CA PRO A 4 -32.95 -2.16 -25.17
C PRO A 4 -32.48 -3.26 -26.08
N THR A 5 -33.19 -3.51 -27.16
CA THR A 5 -32.78 -4.48 -28.21
C THR A 5 -31.70 -3.92 -29.14
N GLY A 6 -30.94 -2.94 -28.71
CA GLY A 6 -29.79 -2.36 -29.42
C GLY A 6 -30.12 -1.61 -30.72
N ALA A 7 -31.33 -1.72 -31.25
CA ALA A 7 -31.74 -1.10 -32.52
C ALA A 7 -32.95 -0.19 -32.28
N VAL A 8 -32.77 1.12 -32.41
CA VAL A 8 -33.84 2.10 -32.25
C VAL A 8 -34.19 2.70 -33.60
N PRO A 9 -35.50 2.63 -34.04
CA PRO A 9 -35.93 3.27 -35.28
C PRO A 9 -35.83 4.79 -35.20
N VAL A 10 -35.32 5.40 -36.25
CA VAL A 10 -35.26 6.85 -36.37
C VAL A 10 -36.61 7.37 -36.78
N LYS A 11 -37.33 8.04 -35.87
CA LYS A 11 -38.56 8.75 -36.18
C LYS A 11 -38.23 10.20 -36.48
N ILE A 12 -38.60 10.68 -37.70
CA ILE A 12 -38.40 12.03 -38.12
C ILE A 12 -39.79 12.73 -38.10
N ASP A 13 -39.89 13.82 -37.34
CA ASP A 13 -41.08 14.66 -37.30
C ASP A 13 -40.79 15.96 -38.03
N VAL A 14 -41.56 16.26 -39.09
CA VAL A 14 -41.36 17.46 -39.88
C VAL A 14 -42.63 18.32 -39.81
N ASN A 15 -42.51 19.45 -39.16
CA ASN A 15 -43.62 20.40 -39.04
C ASN A 15 -43.68 21.34 -40.27
N ASN A 16 -43.93 20.74 -41.46
CA ASN A 16 -44.09 21.51 -42.71
C ASN A 16 -45.09 20.82 -43.61
N SER A 17 -46.23 21.47 -43.87
CA SER A 17 -47.32 20.94 -44.67
C SER A 17 -47.01 20.73 -46.17
N ARG A 18 -45.88 21.23 -46.66
CA ARG A 18 -45.41 21.03 -48.04
C ARG A 18 -44.53 19.78 -48.21
N VAL A 19 -44.20 19.10 -47.11
CA VAL A 19 -43.41 17.88 -47.14
C VAL A 19 -44.38 16.67 -47.18
N SER A 20 -44.37 15.92 -48.25
CA SER A 20 -45.24 14.76 -48.45
C SER A 20 -44.69 13.44 -47.93
N SER A 21 -43.35 13.31 -47.80
CA SER A 21 -42.70 12.12 -47.23
C SER A 21 -41.33 12.46 -46.72
N VAL A 22 -40.93 11.76 -45.65
CA VAL A 22 -39.58 11.83 -45.05
C VAL A 22 -39.08 10.44 -44.80
N THR A 23 -37.87 10.15 -45.22
CA THR A 23 -37.21 8.86 -44.99
C THR A 23 -35.87 9.04 -44.29
N ALA A 24 -35.70 8.35 -43.17
CA ALA A 24 -34.43 8.32 -42.48
C ALA A 24 -33.42 7.39 -43.15
N ARG A 25 -32.17 7.80 -43.31
CA ARG A 25 -31.07 6.92 -43.72
C ARG A 25 -29.85 7.20 -42.85
N PRO A 26 -29.46 6.29 -41.96
CA PRO A 26 -30.06 4.99 -41.69
C PRO A 26 -31.45 5.11 -41.05
N SER A 27 -32.28 4.11 -41.27
CA SER A 27 -33.64 4.01 -40.71
C SER A 27 -33.64 3.52 -39.25
N VAL A 28 -32.53 3.00 -38.81
CA VAL A 28 -32.30 2.44 -37.45
C VAL A 28 -30.94 2.90 -36.95
N VAL A 29 -30.88 3.32 -35.69
CA VAL A 29 -29.65 3.62 -34.98
C VAL A 29 -29.45 2.55 -33.93
N ARG A 30 -28.23 2.03 -33.83
CA ARG A 30 -27.87 1.13 -32.75
C ARG A 30 -27.52 1.97 -31.53
N VAL A 31 -28.13 1.63 -30.40
CA VAL A 31 -27.86 2.23 -29.09
C VAL A 31 -27.41 1.10 -28.18
N ASP A 32 -26.16 1.16 -27.78
CA ASP A 32 -25.62 0.25 -26.78
C ASP A 32 -25.82 0.91 -25.41
N THR A 33 -26.43 0.17 -24.50
CA THR A 33 -26.68 0.59 -23.11
C THR A 33 -26.04 -0.40 -22.16
N GLU A 34 -25.53 0.08 -21.06
CA GLU A 34 -24.90 -0.70 -20.03
C GLU A 34 -25.33 -0.18 -18.65
N ASP A 35 -25.44 -1.08 -17.67
CA ASP A 35 -25.77 -0.72 -16.32
C ASP A 35 -24.63 0.10 -15.67
N LEU A 36 -25.01 1.08 -14.86
CA LEU A 36 -24.07 1.83 -14.04
C LEU A 36 -23.87 1.13 -12.71
N GLN A 37 -22.63 1.00 -12.31
CA GLN A 37 -22.20 0.46 -11.03
C GLN A 37 -21.49 1.53 -10.20
N ARG A 38 -21.72 1.47 -8.89
CA ARG A 38 -20.93 2.19 -7.89
C ARG A 38 -20.27 1.18 -6.97
N LYS A 39 -18.94 1.17 -6.93
CA LYS A 39 -18.14 0.26 -6.12
C LYS A 39 -17.25 1.05 -5.17
N GLN A 40 -17.11 0.58 -3.94
CA GLN A 40 -16.22 1.12 -2.93
C GLN A 40 -14.88 0.42 -3.01
N PHE A 41 -13.80 1.20 -2.88
CA PHE A 41 -12.43 0.71 -2.84
C PHE A 41 -11.70 1.31 -1.64
N GLU A 42 -10.88 0.51 -0.99
CA GLU A 42 -9.89 0.99 -0.04
C GLU A 42 -8.69 1.57 -0.80
N LEU A 43 -8.16 2.71 -0.32
CA LEU A 43 -6.97 3.31 -0.90
C LEU A 43 -5.71 2.63 -0.35
N THR A 44 -4.82 2.29 -1.27
CA THR A 44 -3.51 1.71 -0.97
C THR A 44 -2.40 2.71 -1.30
N ALA A 45 -1.38 2.81 -0.43
CA ALA A 45 -0.14 3.51 -0.77
C ALA A 45 0.85 2.53 -1.39
N TYR A 46 1.37 2.89 -2.55
CA TYR A 46 2.47 2.22 -3.21
C TYR A 46 3.73 3.07 -3.01
N LEU A 47 4.76 2.50 -2.38
CA LEU A 47 6.03 3.17 -2.19
C LEU A 47 6.95 2.80 -3.36
N GLU A 48 7.56 3.79 -4.00
CA GLU A 48 8.51 3.62 -5.09
C GLU A 48 9.89 4.09 -4.63
N GLY A 49 10.91 3.25 -4.86
CA GLY A 49 12.28 3.50 -4.40
C GLY A 49 12.50 3.11 -2.94
N HIS A 50 13.56 3.63 -2.36
CA HIS A 50 13.98 3.37 -0.97
C HIS A 50 14.44 4.65 -0.29
N ALA A 51 14.22 4.73 1.02
CA ALA A 51 14.75 5.81 1.84
C ALA A 51 16.29 5.88 1.78
N ALA A 52 16.85 7.02 2.14
CA ALA A 52 18.29 7.22 2.19
C ALA A 52 18.98 6.20 3.12
N SER A 53 20.27 5.95 2.88
CA SER A 53 21.06 5.08 3.76
C SER A 53 21.01 5.57 5.21
N GLY A 54 20.72 4.68 6.14
CA GLY A 54 20.50 5.00 7.56
C GLY A 54 19.08 5.46 7.90
N TYR A 55 18.14 5.27 6.96
CA TYR A 55 16.71 5.58 7.14
C TYR A 55 15.84 4.44 6.65
N ARG A 56 14.61 4.39 7.14
CA ARG A 56 13.56 3.45 6.70
C ARG A 56 12.20 4.13 6.71
N GLU A 57 11.36 3.67 5.81
CA GLU A 57 9.97 4.09 5.73
C GLU A 57 9.21 3.55 6.94
N GLY A 58 8.44 4.42 7.58
CA GLY A 58 7.49 4.06 8.63
C GLY A 58 6.11 3.70 8.04
N ASN A 59 5.11 3.68 8.89
CA ASN A 59 3.74 3.40 8.45
C ASN A 59 3.14 4.62 7.77
N VAL A 60 2.73 4.46 6.52
CA VAL A 60 2.01 5.49 5.78
C VAL A 60 0.57 5.62 6.29
N THR A 61 0.10 6.86 6.42
CA THR A 61 -1.32 7.16 6.63
C THR A 61 -1.87 7.90 5.42
N ILE A 62 -3.10 7.56 5.02
CA ILE A 62 -3.78 8.14 3.85
C ILE A 62 -5.15 8.66 4.27
N SER A 63 -5.54 9.79 3.72
CA SER A 63 -6.89 10.35 3.91
C SER A 63 -7.45 10.84 2.57
N PRO A 64 -8.66 10.40 2.16
CA PRO A 64 -9.51 9.41 2.81
C PRO A 64 -8.94 7.98 2.70
N THR A 65 -9.40 7.06 3.55
CA THR A 65 -9.00 5.63 3.47
C THR A 65 -9.78 4.85 2.43
N GLN A 66 -10.89 5.39 1.94
CA GLN A 66 -11.79 4.74 0.99
C GLN A 66 -12.40 5.75 0.03
N ILE A 67 -12.64 5.31 -1.20
CA ILE A 67 -13.35 6.08 -2.21
C ILE A 67 -14.40 5.24 -2.91
N TYR A 68 -15.32 5.92 -3.60
CA TYR A 68 -16.27 5.29 -4.52
C TYR A 68 -15.86 5.56 -5.95
N VAL A 69 -15.94 4.53 -6.77
CA VAL A 69 -15.81 4.60 -8.22
C VAL A 69 -17.17 4.29 -8.83
N SER A 70 -17.63 5.14 -9.74
CA SER A 70 -18.92 5.00 -10.41
C SER A 70 -18.73 5.07 -11.92
N GLY A 71 -19.43 4.22 -12.66
CA GLY A 71 -19.35 4.14 -14.12
C GLY A 71 -20.01 2.87 -14.67
N PRO A 72 -19.87 2.63 -15.99
CA PRO A 72 -20.35 1.41 -16.62
C PRO A 72 -19.75 0.16 -15.96
N VAL A 73 -20.56 -0.90 -15.81
CA VAL A 73 -20.15 -2.16 -15.14
C VAL A 73 -18.90 -2.75 -15.76
N SER A 74 -18.77 -2.72 -17.09
CA SER A 74 -17.62 -3.24 -17.82
C SER A 74 -16.32 -2.52 -17.47
N LEU A 75 -16.37 -1.20 -17.27
CA LEU A 75 -15.21 -0.37 -16.96
C LEU A 75 -14.86 -0.45 -15.46
N VAL A 76 -15.84 -0.33 -14.57
CA VAL A 76 -15.63 -0.45 -13.11
C VAL A 76 -15.14 -1.86 -12.76
N GLY A 77 -15.59 -2.88 -13.50
CA GLY A 77 -15.15 -4.27 -13.31
C GLY A 77 -13.68 -4.53 -13.64
N GLN A 78 -13.04 -3.69 -14.44
CA GLN A 78 -11.60 -3.80 -14.75
C GLN A 78 -10.72 -3.29 -13.62
N ILE A 79 -11.25 -2.42 -12.74
CA ILE A 79 -10.52 -1.86 -11.62
C ILE A 79 -10.44 -2.88 -10.49
N SER A 80 -9.23 -3.30 -10.16
CA SER A 80 -8.92 -4.23 -9.08
C SER A 80 -8.56 -3.47 -7.80
N THR A 81 -7.64 -2.53 -7.87
CA THR A 81 -7.17 -1.73 -6.74
C THR A 81 -7.10 -0.24 -7.09
N VAL A 82 -7.15 0.58 -6.06
CA VAL A 82 -7.07 2.04 -6.17
C VAL A 82 -6.07 2.55 -5.14
N GLY A 83 -5.22 3.49 -5.52
CA GLY A 83 -4.18 3.96 -4.60
C GLY A 83 -3.45 5.21 -5.06
N ILE A 84 -2.45 5.58 -4.28
CA ILE A 84 -1.50 6.66 -4.57
C ILE A 84 -0.10 6.08 -4.65
N SER A 85 0.76 6.62 -5.49
CA SER A 85 2.17 6.26 -5.60
C SER A 85 3.03 7.35 -4.95
N ILE A 86 3.86 6.97 -3.97
CA ILE A 86 4.74 7.86 -3.20
C ILE A 86 6.17 7.49 -3.56
N ASN A 87 6.88 8.40 -4.21
CA ASN A 87 8.32 8.22 -4.46
C ASN A 87 9.10 8.57 -3.18
N VAL A 88 9.75 7.57 -2.59
CA VAL A 88 10.56 7.68 -1.37
C VAL A 88 12.06 7.61 -1.65
N GLU A 89 12.48 7.65 -2.91
CA GLU A 89 13.89 7.52 -3.28
C GLU A 89 14.75 8.58 -2.61
N GLY A 90 15.70 8.13 -1.80
CA GLY A 90 16.62 9.01 -1.07
C GLY A 90 15.99 9.83 0.05
N ALA A 91 14.78 9.51 0.50
CA ALA A 91 14.10 10.25 1.57
C ALA A 91 14.85 10.09 2.90
N ASP A 92 15.11 11.23 3.58
CA ASP A 92 15.83 11.35 4.87
C ASP A 92 15.03 12.08 5.96
N SER A 93 13.81 12.48 5.63
CA SER A 93 12.90 13.24 6.49
C SER A 93 11.45 12.87 6.18
N ASP A 94 10.57 13.12 7.16
CA ASP A 94 9.13 12.85 7.04
C ASP A 94 8.55 13.50 5.79
N MET A 95 7.71 12.74 5.09
CA MET A 95 7.05 13.16 3.87
C MET A 95 5.55 13.31 4.10
N SER A 96 4.98 14.35 3.54
CA SER A 96 3.53 14.55 3.52
C SER A 96 3.12 15.36 2.30
N GLY A 97 1.91 15.19 1.85
CA GLY A 97 1.41 15.92 0.69
C GLY A 97 0.09 15.37 0.19
N THR A 98 -0.28 15.83 -1.00
CA THR A 98 -1.47 15.38 -1.72
C THR A 98 -1.04 14.80 -3.07
N LEU A 99 -1.54 13.61 -3.38
CA LEU A 99 -1.22 12.89 -4.61
C LEU A 99 -2.49 12.46 -5.35
N PRO A 100 -2.44 12.39 -6.69
CA PRO A 100 -3.55 11.90 -7.48
C PRO A 100 -3.82 10.42 -7.20
N ILE A 101 -5.11 10.09 -7.13
CA ILE A 101 -5.56 8.71 -6.98
C ILE A 101 -5.52 8.04 -8.35
N ARG A 102 -4.92 6.86 -8.42
CA ARG A 102 -4.77 6.03 -9.61
C ARG A 102 -5.51 4.72 -9.44
N CYS A 103 -5.97 4.16 -10.56
CA CYS A 103 -6.65 2.88 -10.60
C CYS A 103 -5.76 1.85 -11.30
N TYR A 104 -5.80 0.62 -10.80
CA TYR A 104 -4.97 -0.47 -11.31
C TYR A 104 -5.80 -1.71 -11.63
N ASP A 105 -5.40 -2.44 -12.65
CA ASP A 105 -5.98 -3.72 -13.03
C ASP A 105 -5.53 -4.87 -12.08
N SER A 106 -5.98 -6.09 -12.37
CA SER A 106 -5.60 -7.28 -11.59
C SER A 106 -4.13 -7.68 -11.73
N ASN A 107 -3.42 -7.14 -12.71
CA ASN A 107 -1.99 -7.37 -12.94
C ASN A 107 -1.12 -6.28 -12.31
N GLY A 108 -1.73 -5.25 -11.73
CA GLY A 108 -1.04 -4.10 -11.14
C GLY A 108 -0.66 -3.01 -12.16
N ASN A 109 -1.17 -3.06 -13.39
CA ASN A 109 -0.95 -2.01 -14.36
C ASN A 109 -1.90 -0.86 -14.11
N GLU A 110 -1.41 0.38 -14.25
CA GLU A 110 -2.24 1.57 -14.18
C GLU A 110 -3.26 1.59 -15.33
N ILE A 111 -4.51 1.87 -15.00
CA ILE A 111 -5.61 2.00 -15.95
C ILE A 111 -5.83 3.49 -16.22
N GLU A 112 -5.75 3.88 -17.48
CA GLU A 112 -6.21 5.20 -17.91
C GLU A 112 -7.74 5.26 -17.80
N LEU A 113 -8.24 6.21 -17.00
CA LEU A 113 -9.67 6.32 -16.72
C LEU A 113 -10.42 6.88 -17.91
N ASP A 114 -11.45 6.16 -18.33
CA ASP A 114 -12.44 6.63 -19.30
C ASP A 114 -13.28 7.77 -18.72
N ASP A 115 -13.69 8.75 -19.53
CA ASP A 115 -14.50 9.91 -19.14
C ASP A 115 -15.84 9.53 -18.48
N ARG A 116 -16.31 8.29 -18.69
CA ARG A 116 -17.52 7.73 -18.09
C ARG A 116 -17.32 7.23 -16.67
N ILE A 117 -16.07 7.16 -16.18
CA ILE A 117 -15.75 6.79 -14.79
C ILE A 117 -15.64 8.06 -13.96
N THR A 118 -16.30 8.04 -12.80
CA THR A 118 -16.25 9.12 -11.82
C THR A 118 -15.72 8.60 -10.50
N LEU A 119 -14.66 9.23 -10.00
CA LEU A 119 -14.14 9.01 -8.65
C LEU A 119 -14.80 10.00 -7.68
N SER A 120 -15.16 9.55 -6.47
CA SER A 120 -15.68 10.43 -5.43
C SER A 120 -14.63 11.41 -4.90
N ARG A 121 -13.36 11.09 -5.06
CA ARG A 121 -12.17 11.92 -4.82
C ARG A 121 -11.13 11.59 -5.88
N THR A 122 -10.46 12.61 -6.37
CA THR A 122 -9.39 12.47 -7.39
C THR A 122 -8.00 12.53 -6.78
N GLU A 123 -7.91 12.98 -5.52
CA GLU A 123 -6.67 13.15 -4.79
C GLU A 123 -6.82 12.64 -3.35
N ALA A 124 -5.71 12.21 -2.76
CA ALA A 124 -5.63 11.83 -1.36
C ALA A 124 -4.41 12.47 -0.69
N GLU A 125 -4.60 12.86 0.56
CA GLU A 125 -3.51 13.33 1.42
C GLU A 125 -2.79 12.12 2.02
N TYR A 126 -1.47 12.23 2.17
CA TYR A 126 -0.66 11.22 2.83
C TYR A 126 0.30 11.83 3.85
N SER A 127 0.67 11.03 4.83
CA SER A 127 1.77 11.29 5.74
C SER A 127 2.57 10.00 5.92
N LEU A 128 3.88 10.10 5.70
CA LEU A 128 4.82 9.00 5.77
C LEU A 128 6.01 9.43 6.64
N PRO A 129 6.15 8.94 7.87
CA PRO A 129 7.32 9.19 8.68
C PRO A 129 8.53 8.43 8.12
N ILE A 130 9.69 9.10 8.09
CA ILE A 130 10.97 8.49 7.70
C ILE A 130 11.81 8.33 8.97
N LEU A 131 11.96 7.09 9.39
CA LEU A 131 12.59 6.71 10.64
C LEU A 131 14.10 6.51 10.44
N ARG A 132 14.90 6.85 11.46
CA ARG A 132 16.33 6.54 11.46
C ARG A 132 16.58 5.09 11.81
N THR A 133 17.66 4.54 11.23
CA THR A 133 18.22 3.26 11.65
C THR A 133 19.49 3.52 12.49
N LYS A 134 19.78 2.61 13.41
CA LYS A 134 20.99 2.62 14.23
C LYS A 134 21.41 1.20 14.55
N ASN A 135 22.69 0.89 14.34
CA ASN A 135 23.25 -0.39 14.78
C ASN A 135 23.59 -0.30 16.26
N LEU A 136 22.98 -1.16 17.07
CA LEU A 136 23.26 -1.27 18.49
C LEU A 136 24.08 -2.53 18.75
N THR A 137 25.13 -2.39 19.57
CA THR A 137 25.96 -3.53 20.01
C THR A 137 25.19 -4.37 21.02
N LEU A 138 25.30 -5.68 20.90
CA LEU A 138 24.79 -6.64 21.88
C LEU A 138 25.81 -6.81 23.00
N ASN A 139 25.39 -6.55 24.21
CA ASN A 139 26.15 -6.83 25.44
C ASN A 139 25.51 -8.01 26.15
N PHE A 140 26.34 -8.98 26.58
CA PHE A 140 25.86 -10.15 27.30
C PHE A 140 26.23 -10.00 28.76
N GLU A 141 25.24 -10.11 29.65
CA GLU A 141 25.52 -10.24 31.08
C GLU A 141 26.19 -11.58 31.40
N THR A 142 26.91 -11.63 32.50
CA THR A 142 27.50 -12.90 32.97
C THR A 142 26.39 -13.93 33.19
N PRO A 143 26.47 -15.12 32.59
CA PRO A 143 25.46 -16.17 32.73
C PRO A 143 25.12 -16.47 34.18
N SER A 144 23.86 -16.80 34.44
CA SER A 144 23.39 -17.23 35.75
C SER A 144 23.66 -18.72 35.98
N GLY A 145 23.72 -19.09 37.23
CA GLY A 145 23.89 -20.51 37.65
C GLY A 145 25.36 -20.97 37.67
N THR A 146 25.53 -22.19 38.13
CA THR A 146 26.86 -22.88 38.24
C THR A 146 26.87 -24.08 37.32
N VAL A 147 27.94 -24.23 36.55
CA VAL A 147 28.19 -25.43 35.75
C VAL A 147 28.34 -26.68 36.65
N ALA A 148 28.15 -27.86 36.10
CA ALA A 148 28.35 -29.14 36.83
C ALA A 148 29.80 -29.31 37.28
N ASP A 149 30.00 -30.15 38.32
CA ASP A 149 31.32 -30.48 38.82
C ASP A 149 32.22 -31.06 37.71
N GLY A 150 33.46 -30.58 37.63
CA GLY A 150 34.40 -30.94 36.59
C GLY A 150 34.30 -30.15 35.29
N TYR A 151 33.36 -29.19 35.20
CA TYR A 151 33.19 -28.28 34.07
C TYR A 151 33.55 -26.83 34.44
N ARG A 152 33.91 -26.06 33.41
CA ARG A 152 34.27 -24.66 33.58
C ARG A 152 33.64 -23.85 32.49
N TYR A 153 33.02 -22.73 32.84
CA TYR A 153 32.58 -21.70 31.89
C TYR A 153 33.78 -21.03 31.21
N THR A 154 33.78 -20.97 29.88
CA THR A 154 34.89 -20.44 29.07
C THR A 154 34.58 -19.13 28.39
N GLY A 155 33.28 -18.87 28.09
CA GLY A 155 32.88 -17.64 27.42
C GLY A 155 31.55 -17.77 26.70
N ILE A 156 31.11 -16.65 26.08
CA ILE A 156 29.97 -16.58 25.21
C ILE A 156 30.48 -16.31 23.81
N GLU A 157 29.99 -17.08 22.85
CA GLU A 157 30.13 -16.82 21.43
C GLU A 157 28.80 -16.47 20.86
N SER A 158 28.72 -15.40 20.08
CA SER A 158 27.49 -14.97 19.42
C SER A 158 27.70 -14.89 17.92
N SER A 159 26.77 -15.42 17.16
CA SER A 159 26.73 -15.28 15.69
C SER A 159 26.41 -13.85 15.25
N VAL A 160 25.81 -13.04 16.14
CA VAL A 160 25.39 -11.64 15.87
C VAL A 160 25.92 -10.77 16.99
N ASN A 161 26.74 -9.77 16.65
CA ASN A 161 27.32 -8.84 17.62
C ASN A 161 26.63 -7.49 17.67
N SER A 162 25.77 -7.20 16.66
CA SER A 162 24.98 -5.97 16.58
C SER A 162 23.67 -6.23 15.87
N VAL A 163 22.66 -5.44 16.21
CA VAL A 163 21.35 -5.44 15.56
C VAL A 163 21.00 -4.04 15.08
N GLU A 164 20.40 -3.95 13.90
CA GLU A 164 19.87 -2.71 13.39
C GLU A 164 18.51 -2.47 14.03
N VAL A 165 18.33 -1.30 14.63
CA VAL A 165 17.07 -0.84 15.21
C VAL A 165 16.56 0.37 14.46
N VAL A 166 15.24 0.52 14.39
CA VAL A 166 14.55 1.60 13.68
C VAL A 166 13.72 2.37 14.70
N GLY A 167 13.78 3.70 14.65
CA GLY A 167 13.01 4.52 15.56
C GLY A 167 13.15 6.02 15.30
N LEU A 168 12.50 6.81 16.16
CA LEU A 168 12.65 8.26 16.14
C LEU A 168 14.09 8.65 16.54
N LYS A 169 14.58 9.72 15.94
CA LYS A 169 15.96 10.23 16.20
C LYS A 169 16.21 10.49 17.68
N SER A 170 15.22 11.02 18.39
CA SER A 170 15.29 11.29 19.85
C SER A 170 15.53 10.01 20.63
N ASP A 171 14.75 8.98 20.35
CA ASP A 171 14.75 7.72 21.10
C ASP A 171 16.02 6.92 20.83
N LEU A 172 16.46 6.90 19.55
CA LEU A 172 17.72 6.26 19.18
C LEU A 172 18.98 6.96 19.73
N ALA A 173 18.89 8.25 20.07
CA ALA A 173 20.01 8.97 20.66
C ALA A 173 20.32 8.48 22.09
N GLU A 174 19.31 8.04 22.82
CA GLU A 174 19.42 7.60 24.22
C GLU A 174 19.89 6.14 24.36
N VAL A 175 19.73 5.33 23.30
CA VAL A 175 20.07 3.90 23.34
C VAL A 175 21.39 3.67 22.61
N SER A 176 22.39 3.09 23.28
CA SER A 176 23.71 2.80 22.70
C SER A 176 24.00 1.29 22.53
N SER A 177 23.34 0.46 23.30
CA SER A 177 23.51 -0.99 23.26
C SER A 177 22.27 -1.71 23.77
N ILE A 178 22.17 -2.99 23.44
CA ILE A 178 21.14 -3.90 23.96
C ILE A 178 21.84 -4.89 24.88
N THR A 179 21.36 -5.02 26.11
CA THR A 179 21.89 -5.98 27.06
C THR A 179 21.04 -7.24 27.09
N ILE A 180 21.65 -8.38 26.82
CA ILE A 180 21.02 -9.69 26.99
C ILE A 180 21.14 -10.10 28.46
N PRO A 181 20.03 -10.22 29.20
CA PRO A 181 20.06 -10.42 30.63
C PRO A 181 20.53 -11.85 30.98
N GLN A 182 21.16 -12.00 32.14
CA GLN A 182 21.63 -13.28 32.66
C GLN A 182 20.54 -14.37 32.76
N SER A 183 19.26 -13.97 32.85
CA SER A 183 18.12 -14.91 32.90
C SER A 183 17.96 -15.75 31.64
N VAL A 184 18.40 -15.24 30.49
CA VAL A 184 18.39 -15.94 29.20
C VAL A 184 19.54 -16.97 29.15
N LEU A 185 20.65 -16.67 29.82
CA LEU A 185 21.89 -17.44 29.80
C LEU A 185 22.07 -18.20 31.13
N ASN A 186 21.31 -19.29 31.31
CA ASN A 186 21.38 -20.10 32.53
C ASN A 186 22.28 -21.34 32.35
N LEU A 187 23.36 -21.40 33.12
CA LEU A 187 24.38 -22.49 33.10
C LEU A 187 24.17 -23.50 34.21
N SER A 188 23.10 -23.47 35.01
CA SER A 188 22.89 -24.41 36.11
C SER A 188 22.96 -25.85 35.64
N GLY A 189 23.95 -26.61 36.22
CA GLY A 189 24.18 -28.00 35.92
C GLY A 189 24.63 -28.28 34.46
N ALA A 190 25.17 -27.30 33.75
CA ALA A 190 25.62 -27.47 32.38
C ALA A 190 26.86 -28.40 32.34
N THR A 191 26.80 -29.40 31.45
CA THR A 191 27.89 -30.39 31.18
C THR A 191 28.41 -30.29 29.75
N GLY A 192 28.09 -29.23 29.02
CA GLY A 192 28.49 -28.95 27.67
C GLY A 192 27.94 -27.60 27.20
N ASP A 193 28.18 -27.31 25.91
CA ASP A 193 27.70 -26.06 25.28
C ASP A 193 26.19 -25.97 25.33
N ARG A 194 25.70 -24.77 25.52
CA ARG A 194 24.25 -24.43 25.48
C ARG A 194 24.03 -23.33 24.47
N GLU A 195 23.06 -23.56 23.62
CA GLU A 195 22.52 -22.58 22.68
C GLU A 195 21.19 -22.03 23.19
N VAL A 196 20.91 -20.73 22.97
CA VAL A 196 19.70 -20.02 23.34
C VAL A 196 19.24 -19.11 22.20
#